data_c4b8345318437dff592e60e192692894
#
_entry.id   c4b8345318437dff592e60e192692894
#
_cell.length_a   1.000
_cell.length_b   1.000
_cell.length_c   1.000
_cell.angle_alpha   90.00
_cell.angle_beta   90.00
_cell.angle_gamma   90.00
#
_symmetry.space_group_name_H-M   'P 1'
#
loop_
_entity.id
_entity.type
_entity.pdbx_description
1 polymer ?
#
loop_
_entity_poly.entity_id
_entity_poly.type
_entity_poly.pdbx_seq_one_letter_code
_entity_poly.pdbx_strand_id
1 'polypeptide(L)'
;MRAGGDLLELLPAIARTISGSLGYEAVVINLYRPAWDDFSVTTVHGSDAARTQLLGQVRDLRDWQRLLDERFSRRGAYVVQAGSFDWTAVDDNSSYVPALEAGTGADAWHPEDALFVPMRHTAGHLLGILSVDEPSNRRRPTDEELDVLVSLTDHAALAVQSAQEAVEATRHKVALEQLLEVSSRLPAEPVADEILRTVCAGVRDALGFQNVLAVLRDGQGRLDPRAAVGWSIDEVERAGPVFLRDVEGLLDPKFEAEGCYLLPKAEAERRVSQYRPPNSSALNGRGPWAWDHHWLLVPLLDSLGEVIGILWVDEPEDRLLPSRDKLQALRVFANQASAAIVTSVHLRELRFLADHDPLTRLLNRRAFVTRLEGEVARALRYGRTFGLIVCDLDDFKELNDRLGHAAGDEALQGFARTLHAALRRGDEAFRIGGDEFALLLAEASDDEAREVVQRVTDQLVGVRASFGVASCPDHARDTQTLFRLADMALYEAKRNGTGLQFVA
;
A
#
# COMPACT_ATOMS: atom_id res chain seq x y z
N MET A 1 19.41 1.03 -3.17
CA MET A 1 20.73 1.28 -3.81
C MET A 1 21.93 1.47 -2.85
N ARG A 2 21.77 1.71 -1.55
CA ARG A 2 22.93 1.82 -0.61
C ARG A 2 23.33 0.53 0.11
N ALA A 3 22.48 -0.47 0.12
CA ALA A 3 22.70 -1.74 0.82
C ALA A 3 23.61 -2.74 0.10
N GLY A 4 23.72 -2.63 -1.23
CA GLY A 4 24.73 -3.39 -1.99
C GLY A 4 26.16 -2.83 -1.85
N GLY A 5 26.33 -1.60 -1.32
CA GLY A 5 27.62 -0.97 -1.16
C GLY A 5 28.50 -1.65 -0.12
N ASP A 6 27.93 -2.04 1.02
CA ASP A 6 28.73 -2.63 2.11
C ASP A 6 29.26 -4.04 1.75
N LEU A 7 28.46 -4.86 1.10
CA LEU A 7 28.90 -6.20 0.62
C LEU A 7 29.94 -6.09 -0.50
N LEU A 8 29.80 -5.12 -1.41
CA LEU A 8 30.75 -4.88 -2.52
C LEU A 8 32.13 -4.42 -2.04
N GLU A 9 32.22 -3.80 -0.87
CA GLU A 9 33.49 -3.41 -0.24
C GLU A 9 34.03 -4.51 0.70
N LEU A 10 33.15 -5.22 1.39
CA LEU A 10 33.48 -6.25 2.36
C LEU A 10 34.12 -7.48 1.70
N LEU A 11 33.50 -8.02 0.63
CA LEU A 11 33.98 -9.24 -0.01
C LEU A 11 35.39 -9.13 -0.60
N PRO A 12 35.77 -8.05 -1.31
CA PRO A 12 37.14 -7.85 -1.75
C PRO A 12 38.14 -7.70 -0.60
N ALA A 13 37.73 -7.12 0.54
CA ALA A 13 38.57 -7.01 1.73
C ALA A 13 38.87 -8.38 2.35
N ILE A 14 37.82 -9.22 2.47
CA ILE A 14 37.95 -10.61 2.93
C ILE A 14 38.89 -11.39 2.01
N ALA A 15 38.68 -11.35 0.70
CA ALA A 15 39.51 -12.06 -0.27
C ALA A 15 40.98 -11.62 -0.17
N ARG A 16 41.25 -10.32 -0.03
CA ARG A 16 42.64 -9.81 0.19
C ARG A 16 43.26 -10.32 1.49
N THR A 17 42.49 -10.35 2.57
CA THR A 17 43.00 -10.83 3.86
C THR A 17 43.40 -12.29 3.78
N ILE A 18 42.58 -13.16 3.16
CA ILE A 18 42.85 -14.57 2.97
C ILE A 18 44.08 -14.77 2.09
N SER A 19 44.14 -14.06 0.95
CA SER A 19 45.31 -14.10 0.08
C SER A 19 46.59 -13.70 0.79
N GLY A 20 46.60 -12.56 1.53
CA GLY A 20 47.74 -12.06 2.23
C GLY A 20 48.17 -12.90 3.44
N SER A 21 47.23 -13.58 4.11
CA SER A 21 47.52 -14.39 5.29
C SER A 21 47.99 -15.81 4.97
N LEU A 22 47.49 -16.40 3.90
CA LEU A 22 47.71 -17.80 3.54
C LEU A 22 48.51 -17.98 2.23
N GLY A 23 48.77 -16.89 1.52
CA GLY A 23 49.62 -16.91 0.33
C GLY A 23 48.97 -17.54 -0.91
N TYR A 24 47.64 -17.50 -1.04
CA TYR A 24 46.95 -17.90 -2.27
C TYR A 24 46.88 -16.73 -3.23
N GLU A 25 47.31 -16.93 -4.49
CA GLU A 25 47.30 -15.88 -5.51
C GLU A 25 45.94 -15.68 -6.15
N ALA A 26 45.06 -16.70 -6.08
CA ALA A 26 43.67 -16.59 -6.51
C ALA A 26 42.72 -16.92 -5.34
N VAL A 27 41.83 -15.97 -5.04
CA VAL A 27 40.77 -16.13 -4.03
C VAL A 27 39.45 -15.72 -4.65
N VAL A 28 38.46 -16.63 -4.69
CA VAL A 28 37.16 -16.46 -5.33
C VAL A 28 36.06 -16.67 -4.31
N ILE A 29 35.12 -15.74 -4.27
CA ILE A 29 33.93 -15.84 -3.41
C ILE A 29 32.71 -15.99 -4.30
N ASN A 30 32.03 -17.11 -4.11
CA ASN A 30 30.75 -17.44 -4.74
C ASN A 30 29.64 -17.24 -3.72
N LEU A 31 28.68 -16.35 -3.97
CA LEU A 31 27.52 -16.20 -3.11
C LEU A 31 26.33 -17.00 -3.63
N TYR A 32 25.64 -17.66 -2.70
CA TYR A 32 24.42 -18.38 -3.01
C TYR A 32 23.28 -17.41 -3.35
N ARG A 33 22.56 -17.71 -4.43
CA ARG A 33 21.37 -16.97 -4.86
C ARG A 33 20.13 -17.83 -4.68
N PRO A 34 19.42 -17.71 -3.54
CA PRO A 34 18.28 -18.59 -3.22
C PRO A 34 17.14 -18.53 -4.23
N ALA A 35 16.97 -17.38 -4.93
CA ALA A 35 15.97 -17.24 -5.97
C ALA A 35 16.23 -18.10 -7.23
N TRP A 36 17.47 -18.53 -7.44
CA TRP A 36 17.90 -19.28 -8.62
C TRP A 36 18.39 -20.69 -8.29
N ASP A 37 18.63 -20.96 -7.00
CA ASP A 37 19.24 -22.18 -6.47
C ASP A 37 20.64 -22.44 -7.05
N ASP A 38 21.40 -21.36 -7.19
CA ASP A 38 22.75 -21.37 -7.76
C ASP A 38 23.72 -20.47 -6.98
N PHE A 39 24.98 -20.48 -7.40
CA PHE A 39 26.03 -19.64 -6.87
C PHE A 39 26.59 -18.73 -7.96
N SER A 40 26.74 -17.45 -7.66
CA SER A 40 27.36 -16.49 -8.55
C SER A 40 28.71 -16.06 -8.01
N VAL A 41 29.73 -16.02 -8.86
CA VAL A 41 31.05 -15.45 -8.55
C VAL A 41 30.92 -13.96 -8.40
N THR A 42 30.98 -13.48 -7.17
CA THR A 42 30.82 -12.06 -6.83
C THR A 42 32.14 -11.33 -6.64
N THR A 43 33.19 -12.05 -6.28
CA THR A 43 34.51 -11.47 -6.04
C THR A 43 35.60 -12.42 -6.50
N VAL A 44 36.58 -11.87 -7.21
CA VAL A 44 37.83 -12.55 -7.57
C VAL A 44 38.99 -11.63 -7.19
N HIS A 45 39.86 -12.11 -6.32
CA HIS A 45 41.09 -11.43 -5.93
C HIS A 45 42.32 -12.16 -6.45
N GLY A 46 43.33 -11.43 -6.90
CA GLY A 46 44.59 -11.95 -7.40
C GLY A 46 44.66 -11.98 -8.92
N SER A 47 44.73 -13.17 -9.53
CA SER A 47 44.95 -13.35 -10.96
C SER A 47 43.95 -12.59 -11.86
N ASP A 48 44.45 -11.75 -12.77
CA ASP A 48 43.65 -11.06 -13.77
C ASP A 48 42.97 -12.03 -14.74
N ALA A 49 43.63 -13.16 -15.04
CA ALA A 49 43.09 -14.23 -15.87
C ALA A 49 41.88 -14.88 -15.18
N ALA A 50 41.99 -15.24 -13.89
CA ALA A 50 40.91 -15.78 -13.10
C ALA A 50 39.73 -14.76 -13.00
N ARG A 51 40.01 -13.48 -12.81
CA ARG A 51 39.00 -12.43 -12.76
C ARG A 51 38.23 -12.31 -14.07
N THR A 52 38.92 -12.30 -15.20
CA THR A 52 38.29 -12.16 -16.51
C THR A 52 37.40 -13.39 -16.85
N GLN A 53 37.83 -14.56 -16.44
CA GLN A 53 37.12 -15.82 -16.73
C GLN A 53 35.95 -16.09 -15.78
N LEU A 54 36.12 -15.81 -14.48
CA LEU A 54 35.19 -16.26 -13.46
C LEU A 54 34.18 -15.21 -13.01
N LEU A 55 34.54 -13.92 -12.99
CA LEU A 55 33.66 -12.90 -12.41
C LEU A 55 32.30 -12.85 -13.10
N GLY A 56 31.23 -12.98 -12.33
CA GLY A 56 29.85 -13.01 -12.81
C GLY A 56 29.40 -14.38 -13.36
N GLN A 57 30.27 -15.39 -13.40
CA GLN A 57 29.86 -16.76 -13.76
C GLN A 57 28.93 -17.34 -12.69
N VAL A 58 28.12 -18.28 -13.12
CA VAL A 58 27.08 -18.92 -12.30
C VAL A 58 27.25 -20.43 -12.35
N ARG A 59 27.11 -21.08 -11.21
CA ARG A 59 27.14 -22.56 -11.11
C ARG A 59 25.99 -23.06 -10.27
N ASP A 60 25.26 -24.06 -10.76
CA ASP A 60 24.13 -24.67 -10.05
C ASP A 60 24.55 -25.30 -8.72
N LEU A 61 23.65 -25.29 -7.73
CA LEU A 61 23.86 -25.97 -6.45
C LEU A 61 24.19 -27.45 -6.61
N ARG A 62 23.59 -28.14 -7.60
CA ARG A 62 23.85 -29.56 -7.87
C ARG A 62 25.30 -29.86 -8.22
N ASP A 63 25.95 -28.96 -8.96
CA ASP A 63 27.36 -29.13 -9.32
C ASP A 63 28.27 -28.89 -8.13
N TRP A 64 27.93 -27.91 -7.30
CA TRP A 64 28.62 -27.71 -6.02
C TRP A 64 28.45 -28.90 -5.05
N GLN A 65 27.27 -29.51 -4.98
CA GLN A 65 27.03 -30.69 -4.14
C GLN A 65 27.94 -31.87 -4.51
N ARG A 66 28.34 -32.02 -5.79
CA ARG A 66 29.29 -33.04 -6.24
C ARG A 66 30.72 -32.73 -5.75
N LEU A 67 31.10 -31.43 -5.69
CA LEU A 67 32.41 -31.01 -5.23
C LEU A 67 32.49 -30.97 -3.71
N LEU A 68 31.39 -30.74 -3.04
CA LEU A 68 31.27 -30.78 -1.58
C LEU A 68 30.88 -32.18 -1.05
N ASP A 69 31.37 -33.24 -1.72
CA ASP A 69 31.19 -34.61 -1.31
C ASP A 69 32.14 -34.94 -0.15
N GLU A 70 31.68 -35.72 0.82
CA GLU A 70 32.43 -36.15 2.03
C GLU A 70 33.81 -36.76 1.68
N ARG A 71 33.96 -37.44 0.53
CA ARG A 71 35.24 -38.00 0.08
C ARG A 71 36.36 -36.97 -0.10
N PHE A 72 35.99 -35.72 -0.33
CA PHE A 72 36.94 -34.60 -0.47
C PHE A 72 37.07 -33.81 0.80
N SER A 73 36.28 -34.12 1.82
CA SER A 73 36.26 -33.36 3.08
C SER A 73 37.53 -33.60 3.86
N ARG A 74 38.20 -32.49 4.24
CA ARG A 74 39.37 -32.50 5.12
C ARG A 74 39.32 -31.27 6.01
N ARG A 75 39.18 -31.47 7.32
CA ARG A 75 39.19 -30.40 8.33
C ARG A 75 38.13 -29.29 8.08
N GLY A 76 36.99 -29.62 7.51
CA GLY A 76 35.93 -28.66 7.16
C GLY A 76 36.10 -27.96 5.80
N ALA A 77 37.25 -28.13 5.15
CA ALA A 77 37.48 -27.76 3.75
C ALA A 77 37.28 -28.98 2.83
N TYR A 78 37.18 -28.72 1.54
CA TYR A 78 37.06 -29.76 0.49
C TYR A 78 38.25 -29.65 -0.45
N VAL A 79 39.10 -30.68 -0.46
CA VAL A 79 40.32 -30.73 -1.24
C VAL A 79 40.13 -31.76 -2.39
N VAL A 80 39.94 -31.25 -3.57
CA VAL A 80 39.79 -32.09 -4.79
C VAL A 80 41.14 -32.18 -5.48
N GLN A 81 41.76 -33.38 -5.46
CA GLN A 81 43.06 -33.60 -6.08
C GLN A 81 42.92 -33.90 -7.57
N ALA A 82 43.92 -33.53 -8.35
CA ALA A 82 44.00 -33.82 -9.78
C ALA A 82 43.73 -35.32 -10.10
N GLY A 83 42.85 -35.58 -11.07
CA GLY A 83 42.43 -36.93 -11.45
C GLY A 83 41.42 -37.60 -10.50
N SER A 84 41.03 -36.98 -9.36
CA SER A 84 40.05 -37.53 -8.44
C SER A 84 38.60 -37.14 -8.74
N PHE A 85 38.39 -36.20 -9.65
CA PHE A 85 37.10 -35.69 -10.08
C PHE A 85 37.05 -35.53 -11.61
N ASP A 86 35.89 -35.88 -12.20
CA ASP A 86 35.63 -35.71 -13.63
C ASP A 86 35.06 -34.31 -13.89
N TRP A 87 35.92 -33.40 -14.25
CA TRP A 87 35.53 -31.99 -14.51
C TRP A 87 34.66 -31.83 -15.79
N THR A 88 34.64 -32.83 -16.68
CA THR A 88 33.75 -32.79 -17.87
C THR A 88 32.28 -32.94 -17.52
N ALA A 89 32.00 -33.43 -16.31
CA ALA A 89 30.64 -33.58 -15.78
C ALA A 89 30.04 -32.29 -15.18
N VAL A 90 30.83 -31.20 -15.16
CA VAL A 90 30.47 -29.87 -14.68
C VAL A 90 30.69 -28.87 -15.81
N ASP A 91 29.87 -27.83 -15.89
CA ASP A 91 29.93 -26.81 -16.95
C ASP A 91 31.34 -26.19 -17.08
N ASP A 92 31.98 -26.35 -18.24
CA ASP A 92 33.37 -25.98 -18.53
C ASP A 92 33.65 -24.47 -18.37
N ASN A 93 32.62 -23.61 -18.53
CA ASN A 93 32.78 -22.15 -18.48
C ASN A 93 32.94 -21.59 -17.07
N SER A 94 32.66 -22.38 -16.05
CA SER A 94 32.70 -21.94 -14.65
C SER A 94 33.92 -22.45 -13.87
N SER A 95 34.92 -23.03 -14.58
CA SER A 95 36.17 -23.56 -14.00
C SER A 95 37.36 -22.73 -14.46
N TYR A 96 38.29 -22.44 -13.55
CA TYR A 96 39.57 -21.82 -13.85
C TYR A 96 40.67 -22.84 -13.56
N VAL A 97 41.54 -23.05 -14.51
CA VAL A 97 42.75 -23.86 -14.35
C VAL A 97 43.96 -22.92 -14.55
N PRO A 98 44.76 -22.69 -13.52
CA PRO A 98 45.88 -21.76 -13.63
C PRO A 98 46.95 -22.32 -14.58
N ALA A 99 47.63 -21.43 -15.32
CA ALA A 99 48.76 -21.74 -16.21
C ALA A 99 50.03 -21.99 -15.41
N LEU A 100 49.98 -22.86 -14.42
CA LEU A 100 51.11 -23.25 -13.57
C LEU A 100 51.75 -24.56 -14.08
N GLU A 101 53.09 -24.66 -13.99
CA GLU A 101 53.73 -25.98 -14.15
C GLU A 101 53.45 -26.85 -12.91
N ALA A 102 53.10 -28.13 -13.15
CA ALA A 102 52.87 -29.09 -12.08
C ALA A 102 54.16 -29.22 -11.22
N GLY A 103 54.01 -29.06 -9.90
CA GLY A 103 55.11 -29.24 -8.96
C GLY A 103 55.58 -30.72 -8.92
N THR A 104 56.84 -30.92 -8.52
CA THR A 104 57.42 -32.24 -8.33
C THR A 104 57.43 -32.62 -6.86
N GLY A 105 56.73 -33.71 -6.49
CA GLY A 105 56.66 -34.21 -5.10
C GLY A 105 55.27 -34.63 -4.67
N ALA A 106 55.16 -35.44 -3.61
CA ALA A 106 53.87 -35.99 -3.15
C ALA A 106 52.90 -34.88 -2.63
N ASP A 107 53.47 -33.81 -2.10
CA ASP A 107 52.69 -32.68 -1.53
C ASP A 107 52.68 -31.45 -2.47
N ALA A 108 53.08 -31.62 -3.74
CA ALA A 108 53.04 -30.53 -4.71
C ALA A 108 51.61 -30.20 -5.12
N TRP A 109 51.29 -28.90 -5.26
CA TRP A 109 50.05 -28.43 -5.85
C TRP A 109 50.02 -28.70 -7.34
N HIS A 110 48.97 -29.33 -7.83
CA HIS A 110 48.74 -29.55 -9.24
C HIS A 110 47.79 -28.48 -9.79
N PRO A 111 47.94 -28.00 -11.04
CA PRO A 111 47.01 -27.01 -11.62
C PRO A 111 45.53 -27.40 -11.62
N GLU A 112 45.25 -28.68 -11.60
CA GLU A 112 43.88 -29.22 -11.51
C GLU A 112 43.42 -29.54 -10.06
N ASP A 113 44.29 -29.26 -9.07
CA ASP A 113 43.86 -29.35 -7.67
C ASP A 113 42.88 -28.18 -7.39
N ALA A 114 41.87 -28.43 -6.56
CA ALA A 114 40.93 -27.38 -6.14
C ALA A 114 40.65 -27.45 -4.65
N LEU A 115 40.49 -26.28 -4.05
CA LEU A 115 40.23 -26.14 -2.60
C LEU A 115 39.04 -25.24 -2.38
N PHE A 116 38.03 -25.76 -1.72
CA PHE A 116 36.77 -25.08 -1.43
C PHE A 116 36.47 -25.08 0.08
N VAL A 117 35.93 -23.98 0.58
CA VAL A 117 35.41 -23.88 1.95
C VAL A 117 33.99 -23.30 1.90
N PRO A 118 32.98 -24.06 2.38
CA PRO A 118 31.61 -23.57 2.39
C PRO A 118 31.44 -22.48 3.46
N MET A 119 30.87 -21.35 3.08
CA MET A 119 30.41 -20.30 3.96
C MET A 119 29.01 -20.63 4.43
N ARG A 120 28.83 -20.84 5.73
CA ARG A 120 27.54 -21.25 6.29
C ARG A 120 26.94 -20.19 7.19
N HIS A 121 25.63 -20.04 7.09
CA HIS A 121 24.84 -19.29 8.07
C HIS A 121 24.86 -20.02 9.43
N THR A 122 24.67 -19.28 10.52
CA THR A 122 24.56 -19.86 11.87
C THR A 122 23.46 -20.90 12.00
N ALA A 123 22.42 -20.85 11.15
CA ALA A 123 21.37 -21.87 11.04
C ALA A 123 21.75 -23.07 10.14
N GLY A 124 22.98 -23.13 9.62
CA GLY A 124 23.54 -24.27 8.88
C GLY A 124 23.36 -24.27 7.36
N HIS A 125 22.54 -23.40 6.77
CA HIS A 125 22.40 -23.31 5.31
C HIS A 125 23.59 -22.59 4.67
N LEU A 126 23.84 -22.87 3.38
CA LEU A 126 24.93 -22.26 2.63
C LEU A 126 24.62 -20.79 2.30
N LEU A 127 25.56 -19.90 2.63
CA LEU A 127 25.59 -18.49 2.20
C LEU A 127 26.45 -18.31 0.95
N GLY A 128 27.50 -19.12 0.81
CA GLY A 128 28.44 -19.04 -0.27
C GLY A 128 29.51 -20.13 -0.21
N ILE A 129 30.45 -20.05 -1.13
CA ILE A 129 31.61 -20.93 -1.20
C ILE A 129 32.84 -20.07 -1.48
N LEU A 130 33.83 -20.18 -0.62
CA LEU A 130 35.17 -19.65 -0.87
C LEU A 130 35.96 -20.68 -1.65
N SER A 131 36.61 -20.28 -2.74
CA SER A 131 37.55 -21.07 -3.49
C SER A 131 38.90 -20.39 -3.44
N VAL A 132 39.97 -21.14 -3.22
CA VAL A 132 41.37 -20.62 -3.26
C VAL A 132 42.21 -21.50 -4.18
N ASP A 133 43.13 -20.86 -4.86
CA ASP A 133 44.03 -21.49 -5.82
C ASP A 133 45.38 -20.78 -5.87
N GLU A 134 46.33 -21.36 -6.61
CA GLU A 134 47.66 -20.81 -6.82
C GLU A 134 48.42 -20.52 -5.52
N PRO A 135 48.68 -21.54 -4.64
CA PRO A 135 49.48 -21.29 -3.44
C PRO A 135 50.88 -20.87 -3.82
N SER A 136 51.36 -19.75 -3.26
CA SER A 136 52.68 -19.17 -3.53
C SER A 136 53.84 -20.11 -3.21
N ASN A 137 53.66 -21.02 -2.24
CA ASN A 137 54.62 -22.06 -1.87
C ASN A 137 54.56 -23.29 -2.78
N ARG A 138 53.57 -23.35 -3.73
CA ARG A 138 53.31 -24.45 -4.67
C ARG A 138 53.12 -25.80 -4.00
N ARG A 139 52.59 -25.85 -2.79
CA ARG A 139 52.30 -27.07 -2.01
C ARG A 139 50.83 -27.14 -1.65
N ARG A 140 50.33 -28.36 -1.47
CA ARG A 140 49.03 -28.62 -0.88
C ARG A 140 49.01 -28.17 0.57
N PRO A 141 47.91 -27.62 1.06
CA PRO A 141 47.81 -27.10 2.41
C PRO A 141 47.99 -28.19 3.45
N THR A 142 48.63 -27.86 4.55
CA THR A 142 48.72 -28.66 5.78
C THR A 142 47.38 -28.61 6.51
N ASP A 143 47.17 -29.50 7.50
CA ASP A 143 45.96 -29.47 8.33
C ASP A 143 45.88 -28.17 9.13
N GLU A 144 46.97 -27.58 9.59
CA GLU A 144 46.98 -26.29 10.28
C GLU A 144 46.59 -25.14 9.36
N GLU A 145 47.04 -25.11 8.11
CA GLU A 145 46.66 -24.10 7.11
C GLU A 145 45.18 -24.23 6.74
N LEU A 146 44.61 -25.47 6.67
CA LEU A 146 43.21 -25.70 6.47
C LEU A 146 42.36 -25.20 7.67
N ASP A 147 42.77 -25.47 8.91
CA ASP A 147 42.09 -24.97 10.10
C ASP A 147 42.02 -23.42 10.11
N VAL A 148 43.12 -22.77 9.72
CA VAL A 148 43.13 -21.30 9.61
C VAL A 148 42.23 -20.81 8.49
N LEU A 149 42.27 -21.45 7.30
CA LEU A 149 41.44 -21.08 6.16
C LEU A 149 39.93 -21.23 6.50
N VAL A 150 39.54 -22.33 7.13
CA VAL A 150 38.16 -22.57 7.58
C VAL A 150 37.74 -21.52 8.61
N SER A 151 38.58 -21.22 9.61
CA SER A 151 38.31 -20.20 10.62
C SER A 151 38.11 -18.80 9.97
N LEU A 152 38.95 -18.41 9.02
CA LEU A 152 38.79 -17.14 8.29
C LEU A 152 37.52 -17.13 7.47
N THR A 153 37.14 -18.27 6.87
CA THR A 153 35.92 -18.40 6.08
C THR A 153 34.67 -18.31 6.95
N ASP A 154 34.69 -18.90 8.15
CA ASP A 154 33.59 -18.80 9.11
C ASP A 154 33.40 -17.34 9.59
N HIS A 155 34.49 -16.61 9.85
CA HIS A 155 34.40 -15.18 10.14
C HIS A 155 33.85 -14.37 8.96
N ALA A 156 34.25 -14.73 7.74
CA ALA A 156 33.70 -14.13 6.52
C ALA A 156 32.21 -14.40 6.36
N ALA A 157 31.77 -15.63 6.62
CA ALA A 157 30.34 -16.00 6.59
C ALA A 157 29.52 -15.18 7.60
N LEU A 158 30.03 -15.02 8.83
CA LEU A 158 29.38 -14.21 9.85
C LEU A 158 29.28 -12.73 9.44
N ALA A 159 30.35 -12.19 8.82
CA ALA A 159 30.37 -10.81 8.35
C ALA A 159 29.35 -10.59 7.20
N VAL A 160 29.23 -11.55 6.27
CA VAL A 160 28.24 -11.52 5.17
C VAL A 160 26.82 -11.58 5.75
N GLN A 161 26.58 -12.50 6.68
CA GLN A 161 25.29 -12.64 7.39
C GLN A 161 24.90 -11.32 8.08
N SER A 162 25.81 -10.75 8.87
CA SER A 162 25.55 -9.50 9.60
C SER A 162 25.27 -8.32 8.65
N ALA A 163 25.95 -8.26 7.52
CA ALA A 163 25.71 -7.23 6.52
C ALA A 163 24.32 -7.38 5.87
N GLN A 164 23.88 -8.62 5.57
CA GLN A 164 22.55 -8.88 5.02
C GLN A 164 21.44 -8.53 6.03
N GLU A 165 21.59 -8.95 7.29
CA GLU A 165 20.64 -8.64 8.37
C GLU A 165 20.56 -7.13 8.65
N ALA A 166 21.67 -6.39 8.65
CA ALA A 166 21.69 -4.95 8.85
C ALA A 166 20.95 -4.19 7.74
N VAL A 167 21.04 -4.68 6.52
CA VAL A 167 20.31 -4.15 5.36
C VAL A 167 18.80 -4.32 5.52
N GLU A 168 18.35 -5.52 5.90
CA GLU A 168 16.94 -5.80 6.16
C GLU A 168 16.39 -4.95 7.33
N ALA A 169 17.12 -4.88 8.43
CA ALA A 169 16.74 -4.07 9.58
C ALA A 169 16.62 -2.58 9.24
N THR A 170 17.52 -2.06 8.40
CA THR A 170 17.50 -0.66 7.95
C THR A 170 16.28 -0.40 7.06
N ARG A 171 15.95 -1.32 6.16
CA ARG A 171 14.73 -1.23 5.32
C ARG A 171 13.46 -1.23 6.18
N HIS A 172 13.37 -2.13 7.17
CA HIS A 172 12.23 -2.19 8.09
C HIS A 172 12.10 -0.90 8.91
N LYS A 173 13.21 -0.34 9.40
CA LYS A 173 13.20 0.93 10.16
C LYS A 173 12.66 2.08 9.31
N VAL A 174 13.18 2.25 8.10
CA VAL A 174 12.72 3.30 7.16
C VAL A 174 11.23 3.13 6.85
N ALA A 175 10.77 1.88 6.70
CA ALA A 175 9.37 1.58 6.50
C ALA A 175 8.49 2.07 7.65
N LEU A 176 8.89 1.77 8.89
CA LEU A 176 8.17 2.19 10.08
C LEU A 176 8.19 3.71 10.27
N GLU A 177 9.30 4.38 9.98
CA GLU A 177 9.41 5.85 10.03
C GLU A 177 8.48 6.51 9.01
N GLN A 178 8.42 6.02 7.78
CA GLN A 178 7.49 6.50 6.76
C GLN A 178 6.03 6.29 7.15
N LEU A 179 5.70 5.16 7.77
CA LEU A 179 4.36 4.90 8.30
C LEU A 179 3.95 5.88 9.40
N LEU A 180 4.85 6.19 10.33
CA LEU A 180 4.61 7.16 11.39
C LEU A 180 4.44 8.58 10.82
N GLU A 181 5.20 8.92 9.80
CA GLU A 181 5.08 10.22 9.12
C GLU A 181 3.73 10.37 8.40
N VAL A 182 3.27 9.33 7.72
CA VAL A 182 1.94 9.28 7.10
C VAL A 182 0.84 9.42 8.14
N SER A 183 0.96 8.71 9.26
CA SER A 183 -0.03 8.75 10.35
C SER A 183 -0.06 10.12 11.06
N SER A 184 1.06 10.85 11.10
CA SER A 184 1.17 12.15 11.76
C SER A 184 0.76 13.34 10.87
N ARG A 185 0.83 13.18 9.55
CA ARG A 185 0.49 14.21 8.55
C ARG A 185 -0.94 14.10 8.03
N LEU A 186 -1.85 13.43 8.74
CA LEU A 186 -3.25 13.37 8.31
C LEU A 186 -3.76 14.80 8.08
N PRO A 187 -4.06 15.19 6.83
CA PRO A 187 -4.66 16.50 6.55
C PRO A 187 -6.00 16.61 7.25
N ALA A 188 -6.49 17.82 7.44
CA ALA A 188 -7.80 18.07 8.03
C ALA A 188 -8.95 17.33 7.32
N GLU A 189 -8.71 16.85 6.12
CA GLU A 189 -9.59 15.94 5.33
C GLU A 189 -8.77 14.86 4.65
N PRO A 190 -8.44 13.75 5.33
CA PRO A 190 -7.77 12.64 4.69
C PRO A 190 -8.70 11.97 3.68
N VAL A 191 -8.36 12.08 2.41
CA VAL A 191 -9.04 11.35 1.34
C VAL A 191 -8.47 9.92 1.37
N ALA A 192 -9.34 8.91 1.43
CA ALA A 192 -8.93 7.50 1.49
C ALA A 192 -7.93 7.13 0.38
N ASP A 193 -8.10 7.71 -0.82
CA ASP A 193 -7.22 7.46 -1.97
C ASP A 193 -5.79 8.00 -1.76
N GLU A 194 -5.60 9.09 -1.01
CA GLU A 194 -4.28 9.64 -0.69
C GLU A 194 -3.54 8.77 0.32
N ILE A 195 -4.27 8.29 1.34
CA ILE A 195 -3.75 7.34 2.32
C ILE A 195 -3.28 6.07 1.61
N LEU A 196 -4.12 5.50 0.75
CA LEU A 196 -3.80 4.27 0.03
C LEU A 196 -2.62 4.44 -0.92
N ARG A 197 -2.52 5.58 -1.64
CA ARG A 197 -1.33 5.88 -2.46
C ARG A 197 -0.06 5.90 -1.66
N THR A 198 -0.08 6.50 -0.48
CA THR A 198 1.08 6.56 0.40
C THR A 198 1.45 5.19 0.95
N VAL A 199 0.45 4.38 1.32
CA VAL A 199 0.67 2.99 1.75
C VAL A 199 1.26 2.15 0.62
N CYS A 200 0.71 2.21 -0.60
CA CYS A 200 1.25 1.47 -1.75
C CYS A 200 2.71 1.86 -2.04
N ALA A 201 3.03 3.15 -2.01
CA ALA A 201 4.40 3.63 -2.18
C ALA A 201 5.32 3.13 -1.05
N GLY A 202 4.86 3.20 0.20
CA GLY A 202 5.60 2.70 1.36
C GLY A 202 5.88 1.20 1.29
N VAL A 203 4.91 0.39 0.89
CA VAL A 203 5.09 -1.06 0.70
C VAL A 203 6.14 -1.33 -0.38
N ARG A 204 6.10 -0.61 -1.52
CA ARG A 204 7.13 -0.74 -2.55
C ARG A 204 8.52 -0.33 -2.04
N ASP A 205 8.63 0.87 -1.50
CA ASP A 205 9.94 1.47 -1.21
C ASP A 205 10.61 0.83 0.02
N ALA A 206 9.81 0.37 0.98
CA ALA A 206 10.30 -0.20 2.23
C ALA A 206 10.41 -1.73 2.20
N LEU A 207 9.45 -2.42 1.57
CA LEU A 207 9.42 -3.88 1.55
C LEU A 207 9.90 -4.47 0.22
N GLY A 208 10.17 -3.62 -0.79
CA GLY A 208 10.74 -4.03 -2.07
C GLY A 208 9.79 -4.84 -2.95
N PHE A 209 8.48 -4.60 -2.88
CA PHE A 209 7.52 -5.15 -3.84
C PHE A 209 7.32 -4.14 -4.97
N GLN A 210 7.49 -4.59 -6.22
CA GLN A 210 7.39 -3.68 -7.37
C GLN A 210 5.95 -3.29 -7.68
N ASN A 211 5.02 -4.21 -7.47
CA ASN A 211 3.62 -4.02 -7.79
C ASN A 211 2.76 -4.07 -6.53
N VAL A 212 2.01 -3.02 -6.27
CA VAL A 212 1.08 -2.91 -5.14
C VAL A 212 -0.21 -2.28 -5.61
N LEU A 213 -1.34 -2.92 -5.33
CA LEU A 213 -2.68 -2.43 -5.65
C LEU A 213 -3.52 -2.40 -4.38
N ALA A 214 -4.16 -1.29 -4.11
CA ALA A 214 -5.16 -1.16 -3.06
C ALA A 214 -6.56 -1.03 -3.65
N VAL A 215 -7.46 -1.91 -3.24
CA VAL A 215 -8.87 -1.89 -3.61
C VAL A 215 -9.74 -1.70 -2.37
N LEU A 216 -10.83 -0.96 -2.49
CA LEU A 216 -11.83 -0.80 -1.43
C LEU A 216 -13.17 -1.37 -1.83
N ARG A 217 -13.87 -1.97 -0.87
CA ARG A 217 -15.21 -2.51 -1.03
C ARG A 217 -16.24 -1.36 -1.02
N ASP A 218 -17.10 -1.34 -2.03
CA ASP A 218 -18.26 -0.46 -2.05
C ASP A 218 -19.46 -1.07 -1.28
N GLY A 219 -20.58 -0.34 -1.21
CA GLY A 219 -21.81 -0.79 -0.55
C GLY A 219 -22.49 -2.00 -1.21
N GLN A 220 -22.06 -2.41 -2.42
CA GLN A 220 -22.58 -3.57 -3.15
C GLN A 220 -21.61 -4.76 -3.12
N GLY A 221 -20.48 -4.62 -2.42
CA GLY A 221 -19.45 -5.64 -2.32
C GLY A 221 -18.47 -5.66 -3.49
N ARG A 222 -18.48 -4.66 -4.38
CA ARG A 222 -17.51 -4.51 -5.45
C ARG A 222 -16.21 -3.96 -4.88
N LEU A 223 -15.09 -4.47 -5.38
CA LEU A 223 -13.74 -4.03 -5.05
C LEU A 223 -13.26 -3.02 -6.09
N ASP A 224 -13.31 -1.74 -5.75
CA ASP A 224 -12.89 -0.66 -6.62
C ASP A 224 -11.41 -0.34 -6.43
N PRO A 225 -10.58 -0.30 -7.49
CA PRO A 225 -9.20 0.13 -7.40
C PRO A 225 -9.11 1.60 -6.98
N ARG A 226 -8.29 1.90 -5.97
CA ARG A 226 -8.12 3.24 -5.39
C ARG A 226 -6.71 3.78 -5.51
N ALA A 227 -5.72 2.90 -5.42
CA ALA A 227 -4.33 3.25 -5.58
C ALA A 227 -3.55 2.07 -6.15
N ALA A 228 -2.58 2.36 -7.01
CA ALA A 228 -1.68 1.36 -7.55
C ALA A 228 -0.26 1.94 -7.70
N VAL A 229 0.73 1.06 -7.58
CA VAL A 229 2.13 1.33 -7.87
C VAL A 229 2.68 0.12 -8.62
N GLY A 230 3.43 0.37 -9.70
CA GLY A 230 3.88 -0.65 -10.63
C GLY A 230 2.82 -0.96 -11.70
N TRP A 231 1.64 -1.39 -11.30
CA TRP A 231 0.49 -1.50 -12.22
C TRP A 231 -0.18 -0.15 -12.45
N SER A 232 -0.76 0.05 -13.63
CA SER A 232 -1.67 1.17 -13.85
C SER A 232 -3.11 0.81 -13.45
N ILE A 233 -3.87 1.78 -12.95
CA ILE A 233 -5.30 1.58 -12.62
C ILE A 233 -6.09 1.15 -13.87
N ASP A 234 -5.79 1.73 -15.03
CA ASP A 234 -6.43 1.38 -16.29
C ASP A 234 -6.20 -0.08 -16.70
N GLU A 235 -5.04 -0.68 -16.35
CA GLU A 235 -4.78 -2.11 -16.58
C GLU A 235 -5.62 -2.99 -15.66
N VAL A 236 -5.76 -2.58 -14.40
CA VAL A 236 -6.60 -3.27 -13.42
C VAL A 236 -8.08 -3.21 -13.81
N GLU A 237 -8.58 -2.04 -14.22
CA GLU A 237 -9.97 -1.85 -14.62
C GLU A 237 -10.32 -2.64 -15.90
N ARG A 238 -9.37 -2.79 -16.83
CA ARG A 238 -9.56 -3.63 -18.02
C ARG A 238 -9.74 -5.11 -17.72
N ALA A 239 -9.28 -5.58 -16.55
CA ALA A 239 -9.51 -6.95 -16.11
C ALA A 239 -10.99 -7.21 -15.70
N GLY A 240 -11.81 -6.16 -15.60
CA GLY A 240 -13.22 -6.22 -15.28
C GLY A 240 -13.54 -6.03 -13.80
N PRO A 241 -14.83 -5.90 -13.46
CA PRO A 241 -15.26 -5.69 -12.09
C PRO A 241 -15.02 -6.94 -11.23
N VAL A 242 -14.48 -6.74 -10.03
CA VAL A 242 -14.23 -7.79 -9.03
C VAL A 242 -15.11 -7.54 -7.82
N PHE A 243 -15.73 -8.59 -7.30
CA PHE A 243 -16.50 -8.52 -6.06
C PHE A 243 -15.79 -9.31 -4.96
N LEU A 244 -15.97 -8.90 -3.71
CA LEU A 244 -15.37 -9.58 -2.55
C LEU A 244 -15.68 -11.08 -2.57
N ARG A 245 -16.93 -11.47 -2.85
CA ARG A 245 -17.36 -12.89 -2.98
C ARG A 245 -16.55 -13.70 -3.99
N ASP A 246 -16.01 -13.04 -5.03
CA ASP A 246 -15.26 -13.71 -6.11
C ASP A 246 -13.83 -14.04 -5.67
N VAL A 247 -13.30 -13.32 -4.67
CA VAL A 247 -11.96 -13.46 -4.11
C VAL A 247 -11.94 -13.99 -2.67
N GLU A 248 -13.08 -14.16 -2.05
CA GLU A 248 -13.22 -14.65 -0.67
C GLU A 248 -12.56 -16.03 -0.48
N GLY A 249 -12.63 -16.89 -1.50
CA GLY A 249 -11.95 -18.19 -1.51
C GLY A 249 -10.41 -18.12 -1.49
N LEU A 250 -9.82 -16.94 -1.74
CA LEU A 250 -8.38 -16.70 -1.61
C LEU A 250 -7.97 -16.44 -0.15
N LEU A 251 -8.92 -16.00 0.69
CA LEU A 251 -8.70 -15.72 2.11
C LEU A 251 -8.91 -17.00 2.96
N ASP A 252 -8.40 -18.14 2.47
CA ASP A 252 -8.48 -19.43 3.16
C ASP A 252 -7.37 -19.50 4.23
N PRO A 253 -7.72 -19.80 5.51
CA PRO A 253 -6.75 -19.92 6.60
C PRO A 253 -5.55 -20.85 6.33
N LYS A 254 -5.69 -21.78 5.38
CA LYS A 254 -4.60 -22.67 4.94
C LYS A 254 -3.40 -21.91 4.37
N PHE A 255 -3.63 -20.75 3.79
CA PHE A 255 -2.62 -19.92 3.14
C PHE A 255 -2.30 -18.64 3.94
N GLU A 256 -2.87 -18.56 5.14
CA GLU A 256 -2.66 -17.43 6.03
C GLU A 256 -1.30 -17.54 6.73
N ALA A 257 -0.55 -16.45 6.70
CA ALA A 257 0.66 -16.23 7.47
C ALA A 257 0.73 -14.77 7.91
N GLU A 258 0.80 -14.51 9.20
CA GLU A 258 0.90 -13.17 9.81
C GLU A 258 -0.22 -12.21 9.34
N GLY A 259 -1.43 -12.72 9.12
CA GLY A 259 -2.57 -11.95 8.62
C GLY A 259 -2.52 -11.62 7.12
N CYS A 260 -1.57 -12.19 6.40
CA CYS A 260 -1.45 -12.12 4.95
C CYS A 260 -1.80 -13.48 4.34
N TYR A 261 -2.24 -13.50 3.09
CA TYR A 261 -2.60 -14.73 2.38
C TYR A 261 -1.68 -14.90 1.18
N LEU A 262 -0.83 -15.93 1.23
CA LEU A 262 0.16 -16.23 0.20
C LEU A 262 -0.21 -17.54 -0.49
N LEU A 263 -0.61 -17.46 -1.75
CA LEU A 263 -1.06 -18.61 -2.54
C LEU A 263 -0.13 -18.84 -3.75
N PRO A 264 0.25 -20.09 -4.02
CA PRO A 264 0.79 -20.43 -5.33
C PRO A 264 -0.23 -20.13 -6.43
N LYS A 265 0.24 -19.70 -7.61
CA LYS A 265 -0.61 -19.35 -8.76
C LYS A 265 -1.69 -20.40 -9.05
N ALA A 266 -1.29 -21.68 -9.13
CA ALA A 266 -2.20 -22.76 -9.46
C ALA A 266 -3.35 -22.93 -8.43
N GLU A 267 -3.10 -22.62 -7.16
CA GLU A 267 -4.12 -22.63 -6.11
C GLU A 267 -5.05 -21.42 -6.22
N ALA A 268 -4.48 -20.23 -6.45
CA ALA A 268 -5.24 -19.01 -6.63
C ALA A 268 -6.18 -19.08 -7.84
N GLU A 269 -5.68 -19.51 -9.00
CA GLU A 269 -6.46 -19.64 -10.23
C GLU A 269 -7.58 -20.68 -10.16
N ARG A 270 -7.44 -21.71 -9.33
CA ARG A 270 -8.53 -22.69 -9.09
C ARG A 270 -9.68 -22.12 -8.25
N ARG A 271 -9.41 -21.10 -7.42
CA ARG A 271 -10.37 -20.51 -6.48
C ARG A 271 -11.12 -19.31 -7.05
N VAL A 272 -10.58 -18.71 -8.10
CA VAL A 272 -11.15 -17.52 -8.74
C VAL A 272 -11.56 -17.87 -10.17
N SER A 273 -12.87 -17.92 -10.43
CA SER A 273 -13.40 -18.41 -11.69
C SER A 273 -13.29 -17.44 -12.88
N GLN A 274 -13.24 -16.13 -12.63
CA GLN A 274 -13.34 -15.11 -13.70
C GLN A 274 -12.33 -13.97 -13.60
N TYR A 275 -11.68 -13.76 -12.47
CA TYR A 275 -10.74 -12.66 -12.28
C TYR A 275 -9.31 -13.09 -12.59
N ARG A 276 -8.64 -12.30 -13.42
CA ARG A 276 -7.21 -12.45 -13.70
C ARG A 276 -6.53 -11.12 -13.34
N PRO A 277 -5.86 -11.01 -12.19
CA PRO A 277 -5.10 -9.81 -11.90
C PRO A 277 -4.05 -9.60 -12.98
N PRO A 278 -3.67 -8.34 -13.27
CA PRO A 278 -2.49 -8.08 -14.07
C PRO A 278 -1.34 -8.80 -13.39
N ASN A 279 -0.78 -9.80 -14.07
CA ASN A 279 0.29 -10.62 -13.51
C ASN A 279 1.56 -10.31 -14.28
N SER A 280 2.59 -9.88 -13.57
CA SER A 280 3.92 -9.77 -14.12
C SER A 280 4.72 -11.04 -13.82
N SER A 281 5.67 -11.35 -14.68
CA SER A 281 6.58 -12.48 -14.52
C SER A 281 8.05 -12.05 -14.56
N ALA A 282 8.28 -10.73 -14.51
CA ALA A 282 9.62 -10.18 -14.70
C ALA A 282 10.59 -10.58 -13.57
N LEU A 283 10.05 -10.76 -12.36
CA LEU A 283 10.86 -11.09 -11.18
C LEU A 283 10.67 -12.52 -10.67
N ASN A 284 10.20 -13.45 -11.48
CA ASN A 284 10.14 -14.85 -11.06
C ASN A 284 11.52 -15.47 -10.93
N GLY A 285 11.70 -16.31 -9.94
CA GLY A 285 12.88 -17.13 -9.71
C GLY A 285 12.63 -18.61 -10.03
N ARG A 286 13.62 -19.48 -9.74
CA ARG A 286 13.58 -20.92 -9.99
C ARG A 286 13.93 -21.77 -8.76
N GLY A 287 14.44 -21.14 -7.71
CA GLY A 287 14.83 -21.84 -6.49
C GLY A 287 13.63 -22.28 -5.65
N PRO A 288 13.86 -23.14 -4.63
CA PRO A 288 12.79 -23.67 -3.77
C PRO A 288 12.10 -22.60 -2.92
N TRP A 289 12.74 -21.47 -2.70
CA TRP A 289 12.21 -20.31 -1.96
C TRP A 289 11.91 -19.13 -2.88
N ALA A 290 11.92 -19.37 -4.21
CA ALA A 290 11.70 -18.32 -5.19
C ALA A 290 10.23 -17.90 -5.27
N TRP A 291 10.01 -16.63 -5.52
CA TRP A 291 8.74 -16.13 -6.01
C TRP A 291 8.50 -16.68 -7.42
N ASP A 292 7.39 -17.36 -7.61
CA ASP A 292 6.95 -17.87 -8.91
C ASP A 292 5.45 -17.65 -9.07
N HIS A 293 5.08 -16.49 -9.60
CA HIS A 293 3.69 -16.10 -9.84
C HIS A 293 2.76 -16.30 -8.62
N HIS A 294 3.27 -16.16 -7.39
CA HIS A 294 2.45 -16.25 -6.19
C HIS A 294 1.48 -15.07 -6.11
N TRP A 295 0.36 -15.29 -5.44
CA TRP A 295 -0.60 -14.23 -5.11
C TRP A 295 -0.47 -13.91 -3.62
N LEU A 296 -0.17 -12.66 -3.32
CA LEU A 296 -0.08 -12.16 -1.96
C LEU A 296 -1.16 -11.10 -1.73
N LEU A 297 -2.08 -11.42 -0.83
CA LEU A 297 -3.21 -10.57 -0.48
C LEU A 297 -3.16 -10.23 1.01
N VAL A 298 -3.47 -8.99 1.33
CA VAL A 298 -3.60 -8.54 2.72
C VAL A 298 -4.95 -7.85 2.88
N PRO A 299 -5.89 -8.43 3.61
CA PRO A 299 -7.18 -7.81 3.83
C PRO A 299 -7.05 -6.56 4.70
N LEU A 300 -7.72 -5.49 4.31
CA LEU A 300 -7.95 -4.32 5.12
C LEU A 300 -9.21 -4.57 5.95
N LEU A 301 -9.07 -4.56 7.28
CA LEU A 301 -10.15 -4.92 8.18
C LEU A 301 -10.63 -3.70 8.98
N ASP A 302 -11.93 -3.61 9.20
CA ASP A 302 -12.48 -2.63 10.14
C ASP A 302 -12.36 -3.11 11.60
N SER A 303 -12.93 -2.34 12.54
CA SER A 303 -12.92 -2.67 13.98
C SER A 303 -13.74 -3.91 14.35
N LEU A 304 -14.61 -4.38 13.47
CA LEU A 304 -15.42 -5.59 13.64
C LEU A 304 -14.81 -6.82 12.97
N GLY A 305 -13.66 -6.64 12.28
CA GLY A 305 -13.00 -7.69 11.52
C GLY A 305 -13.56 -7.92 10.12
N GLU A 306 -14.46 -7.05 9.65
CA GLU A 306 -15.00 -7.11 8.30
C GLU A 306 -14.00 -6.59 7.25
N VAL A 307 -13.97 -7.23 6.10
CA VAL A 307 -13.08 -6.82 4.99
C VAL A 307 -13.64 -5.56 4.32
N ILE A 308 -12.95 -4.44 4.49
CA ILE A 308 -13.26 -3.15 3.85
C ILE A 308 -12.47 -2.93 2.55
N GLY A 309 -11.44 -3.75 2.30
CA GLY A 309 -10.59 -3.67 1.12
C GLY A 309 -9.52 -4.74 1.14
N ILE A 310 -8.67 -4.73 0.11
CA ILE A 310 -7.54 -5.67 -0.02
C ILE A 310 -6.34 -4.94 -0.60
N LEU A 311 -5.15 -5.20 -0.05
CA LEU A 311 -3.89 -4.91 -0.72
C LEU A 311 -3.45 -6.16 -1.48
N TRP A 312 -3.19 -6.02 -2.78
CA TRP A 312 -2.55 -7.01 -3.63
C TRP A 312 -1.10 -6.62 -3.81
N VAL A 313 -0.21 -7.57 -3.61
CA VAL A 313 1.23 -7.31 -3.62
C VAL A 313 1.92 -8.34 -4.49
N ASP A 314 2.84 -7.91 -5.36
CA ASP A 314 3.50 -8.78 -6.33
C ASP A 314 4.93 -8.30 -6.62
N GLU A 315 5.71 -9.20 -7.21
CA GLU A 315 7.09 -8.97 -7.67
C GLU A 315 8.05 -8.44 -6.59
N PRO A 316 8.42 -9.27 -5.61
CA PRO A 316 9.48 -8.90 -4.69
C PRO A 316 10.83 -8.74 -5.44
N GLU A 317 11.55 -7.65 -5.16
CA GLU A 317 12.85 -7.31 -5.78
C GLU A 317 13.91 -8.42 -5.64
N ASP A 318 13.90 -9.09 -4.49
CA ASP A 318 14.79 -10.21 -4.16
C ASP A 318 14.40 -11.52 -4.86
N ARG A 319 13.24 -11.55 -5.50
CA ARG A 319 12.65 -12.73 -6.16
C ARG A 319 12.37 -13.90 -5.22
N LEU A 320 12.25 -13.64 -3.93
CA LEU A 320 12.02 -14.65 -2.90
C LEU A 320 10.59 -14.58 -2.34
N LEU A 321 10.12 -15.70 -1.85
CA LEU A 321 8.94 -15.72 -0.99
C LEU A 321 9.21 -14.82 0.23
N PRO A 322 8.23 -14.00 0.64
CA PRO A 322 8.43 -13.09 1.74
C PRO A 322 8.70 -13.84 3.05
N SER A 323 9.70 -13.37 3.80
CA SER A 323 9.97 -13.85 5.14
C SER A 323 8.80 -13.52 6.08
N ARG A 324 8.76 -14.18 7.24
CA ARG A 324 7.77 -13.90 8.28
C ARG A 324 7.77 -12.42 8.69
N ASP A 325 8.95 -11.85 8.90
CA ASP A 325 9.11 -10.45 9.28
C ASP A 325 8.60 -9.49 8.20
N LYS A 326 8.83 -9.84 6.92
CA LYS A 326 8.32 -9.07 5.77
C LYS A 326 6.79 -9.10 5.70
N LEU A 327 6.17 -10.25 6.00
CA LEU A 327 4.71 -10.39 6.10
C LEU A 327 4.15 -9.60 7.29
N GLN A 328 4.79 -9.65 8.46
CA GLN A 328 4.40 -8.85 9.62
C GLN A 328 4.46 -7.35 9.33
N ALA A 329 5.55 -6.88 8.70
CA ALA A 329 5.66 -5.49 8.28
C ALA A 329 4.55 -5.11 7.30
N LEU A 330 4.25 -5.95 6.30
CA LEU A 330 3.17 -5.73 5.35
C LEU A 330 1.80 -5.66 6.06
N ARG A 331 1.57 -6.52 7.06
CA ARG A 331 0.36 -6.48 7.89
C ARG A 331 0.24 -5.17 8.68
N VAL A 332 1.34 -4.62 9.18
CA VAL A 332 1.36 -3.31 9.86
C VAL A 332 0.92 -2.20 8.90
N PHE A 333 1.42 -2.18 7.66
CA PHE A 333 0.97 -1.24 6.62
C PHE A 333 -0.55 -1.35 6.37
N ALA A 334 -1.07 -2.56 6.24
CA ALA A 334 -2.49 -2.79 6.03
C ALA A 334 -3.35 -2.32 7.21
N ASN A 335 -2.92 -2.59 8.45
CA ASN A 335 -3.62 -2.15 9.65
C ASN A 335 -3.67 -0.61 9.76
N GLN A 336 -2.57 0.06 9.43
CA GLN A 336 -2.53 1.53 9.41
C GLN A 336 -3.45 2.12 8.33
N ALA A 337 -3.44 1.53 7.13
CA ALA A 337 -4.36 1.91 6.07
C ALA A 337 -5.82 1.77 6.53
N SER A 338 -6.17 0.61 7.10
CA SER A 338 -7.51 0.34 7.63
C SER A 338 -7.94 1.37 8.68
N ALA A 339 -7.10 1.60 9.69
CA ALA A 339 -7.40 2.55 10.76
C ALA A 339 -7.61 3.98 10.24
N ALA A 340 -6.76 4.41 9.30
CA ALA A 340 -6.86 5.74 8.70
C ALA A 340 -8.11 5.89 7.82
N ILE A 341 -8.47 4.86 7.04
CA ILE A 341 -9.69 4.85 6.22
C ILE A 341 -10.93 4.91 7.10
N VAL A 342 -11.03 4.05 8.11
CA VAL A 342 -12.16 4.02 9.06
C VAL A 342 -12.31 5.37 9.76
N THR A 343 -11.20 5.93 10.25
CA THR A 343 -11.20 7.26 10.89
C THR A 343 -11.67 8.36 9.93
N SER A 344 -11.20 8.33 8.67
CA SER A 344 -11.61 9.29 7.64
C SER A 344 -13.10 9.23 7.33
N VAL A 345 -13.66 8.03 7.24
CA VAL A 345 -15.10 7.82 7.02
C VAL A 345 -15.91 8.36 8.22
N HIS A 346 -15.53 8.01 9.44
CA HIS A 346 -16.20 8.50 10.64
C HIS A 346 -16.12 10.03 10.80
N LEU A 347 -14.96 10.63 10.54
CA LEU A 347 -14.83 12.10 10.60
C LEU A 347 -15.71 12.79 9.56
N ARG A 348 -15.83 12.22 8.35
CA ARG A 348 -16.73 12.75 7.31
C ARG A 348 -18.18 12.64 7.74
N GLU A 349 -18.58 11.52 8.33
CA GLU A 349 -19.92 11.31 8.86
C GLU A 349 -20.24 12.25 10.01
N LEU A 350 -19.32 12.40 10.97
CA LEU A 350 -19.48 13.35 12.09
C LEU A 350 -19.60 14.79 11.60
N ARG A 351 -18.81 15.21 10.62
CA ARG A 351 -18.94 16.53 9.99
C ARG A 351 -20.26 16.69 9.28
N PHE A 352 -20.68 15.67 8.53
CA PHE A 352 -21.97 15.69 7.88
C PHE A 352 -23.10 15.86 8.91
N LEU A 353 -23.14 15.05 9.97
CA LEU A 353 -24.13 15.14 11.04
C LEU A 353 -24.04 16.47 11.82
N ALA A 354 -22.85 17.07 11.91
CA ALA A 354 -22.69 18.36 12.55
C ALA A 354 -23.37 19.51 11.78
N ASP A 355 -23.39 19.44 10.45
CA ASP A 355 -23.88 20.53 9.60
C ASP A 355 -25.19 20.21 8.85
N HIS A 356 -25.62 18.92 8.83
CA HIS A 356 -26.82 18.49 8.10
C HIS A 356 -27.86 17.88 9.02
N ASP A 357 -29.10 17.90 8.57
CA ASP A 357 -30.20 17.19 9.17
C ASP A 357 -30.20 15.72 8.72
N PRO A 358 -30.23 14.72 9.61
CA PRO A 358 -30.09 13.31 9.24
C PRO A 358 -31.29 12.78 8.43
N LEU A 359 -32.49 13.33 8.58
CA LEU A 359 -33.68 12.89 7.87
C LEU A 359 -33.73 13.42 6.44
N THR A 360 -33.54 14.73 6.30
CA THR A 360 -33.71 15.43 5.02
C THR A 360 -32.42 15.61 4.24
N ARG A 361 -31.27 15.45 4.89
CA ARG A 361 -29.92 15.72 4.37
C ARG A 361 -29.64 17.18 3.97
N LEU A 362 -30.58 18.09 4.21
CA LEU A 362 -30.33 19.53 4.09
C LEU A 362 -29.42 20.00 5.21
N LEU A 363 -28.87 21.20 5.07
CA LEU A 363 -28.15 21.85 6.15
C LEU A 363 -29.06 22.04 7.37
N ASN A 364 -28.51 21.85 8.58
CA ASN A 364 -29.27 21.94 9.81
C ASN A 364 -29.36 23.38 10.36
N ARG A 365 -30.07 23.56 11.48
CA ARG A 365 -30.25 24.84 12.14
C ARG A 365 -28.93 25.50 12.51
N ARG A 366 -27.93 24.74 12.96
CA ARG A 366 -26.62 25.28 13.32
C ARG A 366 -25.91 25.89 12.12
N ALA A 367 -25.89 25.16 11.01
CA ALA A 367 -25.33 25.61 9.76
C ALA A 367 -26.07 26.86 9.24
N PHE A 368 -27.41 26.88 9.35
CA PHE A 368 -28.23 28.03 8.98
C PHE A 368 -27.79 29.30 9.70
N VAL A 369 -27.68 29.30 11.04
CA VAL A 369 -27.27 30.47 11.79
C VAL A 369 -25.90 30.98 11.35
N THR A 370 -24.91 30.06 11.22
CA THR A 370 -23.56 30.45 10.82
C THR A 370 -23.51 31.00 9.38
N ARG A 371 -24.27 30.42 8.45
CA ARG A 371 -24.35 30.90 7.08
C ARG A 371 -25.05 32.24 6.95
N LEU A 372 -26.16 32.40 7.64
CA LEU A 372 -26.90 33.66 7.67
C LEU A 372 -26.04 34.81 8.21
N GLU A 373 -25.32 34.63 9.31
CA GLU A 373 -24.37 35.61 9.83
C GLU A 373 -23.30 35.98 8.78
N GLY A 374 -22.74 34.98 8.12
CA GLY A 374 -21.74 35.18 7.05
C GLY A 374 -22.30 35.96 5.87
N GLU A 375 -23.52 35.64 5.41
CA GLU A 375 -24.17 36.35 4.29
C GLU A 375 -24.54 37.80 4.63
N VAL A 376 -25.08 38.08 5.85
CA VAL A 376 -25.33 39.45 6.28
C VAL A 376 -24.02 40.28 6.31
N ALA A 377 -22.93 39.69 6.89
CA ALA A 377 -21.63 40.37 6.91
C ALA A 377 -21.09 40.66 5.52
N ARG A 378 -21.26 39.69 4.59
CA ARG A 378 -20.84 39.82 3.19
C ARG A 378 -21.65 40.87 2.44
N ALA A 379 -22.98 40.84 2.57
CA ALA A 379 -23.90 41.80 1.97
C ALA A 379 -23.55 43.24 2.36
N LEU A 380 -23.37 43.48 3.66
CA LEU A 380 -23.05 44.82 4.16
C LEU A 380 -21.65 45.29 3.73
N ARG A 381 -20.67 44.39 3.67
CA ARG A 381 -19.30 44.73 3.27
C ARG A 381 -19.16 45.07 1.79
N TYR A 382 -19.87 44.35 0.94
CA TYR A 382 -19.70 44.45 -0.51
C TYR A 382 -20.86 45.14 -1.22
N GLY A 383 -21.90 45.56 -0.50
CA GLY A 383 -23.09 46.22 -1.04
C GLY A 383 -23.91 45.29 -1.94
N ARG A 384 -23.95 43.99 -1.61
CA ARG A 384 -24.73 42.98 -2.33
C ARG A 384 -26.02 42.67 -1.61
N THR A 385 -27.04 42.27 -2.33
CA THR A 385 -28.31 41.81 -1.76
C THR A 385 -28.33 40.29 -1.65
N PHE A 386 -29.08 39.75 -0.72
CA PHE A 386 -29.46 38.34 -0.69
C PHE A 386 -30.88 38.18 -0.13
N GLY A 387 -31.56 37.11 -0.56
CA GLY A 387 -32.90 36.78 -0.07
C GLY A 387 -32.87 35.69 0.99
N LEU A 388 -33.65 35.89 2.08
CA LEU A 388 -33.97 34.87 3.05
C LEU A 388 -35.43 34.47 2.88
N ILE A 389 -35.66 33.16 2.66
CA ILE A 389 -37.00 32.58 2.67
C ILE A 389 -37.10 31.65 3.89
N VAL A 390 -38.13 31.85 4.71
CA VAL A 390 -38.53 30.91 5.76
C VAL A 390 -39.81 30.23 5.29
N CYS A 391 -39.89 28.91 5.41
CA CYS A 391 -41.04 28.15 4.95
C CYS A 391 -41.39 26.99 5.90
N ASP A 392 -42.63 26.57 5.85
CA ASP A 392 -43.21 25.58 6.75
C ASP A 392 -44.29 24.76 5.99
N LEU A 393 -44.35 23.46 6.28
CA LEU A 393 -45.34 22.58 5.70
C LEU A 393 -46.70 22.80 6.38
N ASP A 394 -47.71 23.13 5.55
CA ASP A 394 -49.09 23.35 6.07
C ASP A 394 -49.70 22.03 6.54
N ASP A 395 -50.40 22.08 7.67
CA ASP A 395 -51.15 20.96 8.25
C ASP A 395 -50.31 19.70 8.53
N PHE A 396 -48.95 19.85 8.73
CA PHE A 396 -48.03 18.74 8.91
C PHE A 396 -48.38 17.87 10.14
N LYS A 397 -48.87 18.48 11.21
CA LYS A 397 -49.32 17.73 12.39
C LYS A 397 -50.53 16.85 12.07
N GLU A 398 -51.49 17.36 11.31
CA GLU A 398 -52.67 16.59 10.90
C GLU A 398 -52.29 15.41 9.96
N LEU A 399 -51.27 15.64 9.11
CA LEU A 399 -50.72 14.56 8.28
C LEU A 399 -50.14 13.42 9.14
N ASN A 400 -49.37 13.77 10.18
CA ASN A 400 -48.80 12.79 11.12
C ASN A 400 -49.86 12.07 11.91
N ASP A 401 -50.87 12.79 12.41
CA ASP A 401 -51.95 12.23 13.23
C ASP A 401 -52.84 11.27 12.41
N ARG A 402 -52.99 11.53 11.10
CA ARG A 402 -53.81 10.72 10.19
C ARG A 402 -53.06 9.53 9.59
N LEU A 403 -51.81 9.70 9.16
CA LEU A 403 -51.05 8.71 8.36
C LEU A 403 -49.86 8.13 9.10
N GLY A 404 -49.56 8.61 10.29
CA GLY A 404 -48.42 8.18 11.09
C GLY A 404 -47.11 8.91 10.75
N HIS A 405 -46.14 8.82 11.67
CA HIS A 405 -44.84 9.53 11.56
C HIS A 405 -44.02 9.13 10.33
N ALA A 406 -44.16 7.88 9.86
CA ALA A 406 -43.46 7.45 8.65
C ALA A 406 -43.87 8.24 7.41
N ALA A 407 -45.19 8.53 7.29
CA ALA A 407 -45.71 9.36 6.19
C ALA A 407 -45.25 10.83 6.33
N GLY A 408 -45.12 11.34 7.57
CA GLY A 408 -44.54 12.64 7.82
C GLY A 408 -43.08 12.73 7.44
N ASP A 409 -42.28 11.70 7.76
CA ASP A 409 -40.89 11.62 7.36
C ASP A 409 -40.72 11.60 5.85
N GLU A 410 -41.55 10.84 5.13
CA GLU A 410 -41.59 10.84 3.67
C GLU A 410 -41.95 12.21 3.08
N ALA A 411 -42.90 12.92 3.69
CA ALA A 411 -43.28 14.27 3.29
C ALA A 411 -42.15 15.26 3.47
N LEU A 412 -41.45 15.22 4.62
CA LEU A 412 -40.27 16.07 4.90
C LEU A 412 -39.16 15.79 3.91
N GLN A 413 -38.86 14.52 3.62
CA GLN A 413 -37.83 14.14 2.64
C GLN A 413 -38.24 14.56 1.22
N GLY A 414 -39.52 14.42 0.87
CA GLY A 414 -40.06 14.87 -0.39
C GLY A 414 -39.92 16.38 -0.58
N PHE A 415 -40.31 17.15 0.43
CA PHE A 415 -40.18 18.60 0.42
C PHE A 415 -38.69 19.04 0.31
N ALA A 416 -37.81 18.42 1.07
CA ALA A 416 -36.37 18.69 1.00
C ALA A 416 -35.79 18.45 -0.42
N ARG A 417 -36.19 17.37 -1.08
CA ARG A 417 -35.81 17.11 -2.50
C ARG A 417 -36.31 18.20 -3.44
N THR A 418 -37.56 18.65 -3.24
CA THR A 418 -38.15 19.72 -4.04
C THR A 418 -37.41 21.05 -3.82
N LEU A 419 -37.10 21.41 -2.56
CA LEU A 419 -36.30 22.58 -2.27
C LEU A 419 -34.94 22.52 -2.96
N HIS A 420 -34.22 21.41 -2.83
CA HIS A 420 -32.90 21.24 -3.45
C HIS A 420 -32.95 21.35 -4.98
N ALA A 421 -33.96 20.78 -5.61
CA ALA A 421 -34.12 20.81 -7.08
C ALA A 421 -34.47 22.20 -7.62
N ALA A 422 -35.14 23.03 -6.80
CA ALA A 422 -35.53 24.40 -7.18
C ALA A 422 -34.38 25.42 -7.06
N LEU A 423 -33.30 25.09 -6.35
CA LEU A 423 -32.19 25.99 -6.07
C LEU A 423 -31.09 25.92 -7.16
N ARG A 424 -30.45 27.05 -7.44
CA ARG A 424 -29.27 27.15 -8.30
C ARG A 424 -27.98 26.94 -7.49
N ARG A 425 -26.88 26.76 -8.19
CA ARG A 425 -25.56 26.69 -7.57
C ARG A 425 -25.22 28.01 -6.85
N GLY A 426 -25.05 27.95 -5.56
CA GLY A 426 -24.78 29.11 -4.70
C GLY A 426 -25.93 29.44 -3.74
N ASP A 427 -27.15 28.95 -3.98
CA ASP A 427 -28.24 28.99 -3.02
C ASP A 427 -28.16 27.79 -2.08
N GLU A 428 -28.64 27.94 -0.84
CA GLU A 428 -28.58 26.92 0.19
C GLU A 428 -29.96 26.67 0.83
N ALA A 429 -30.26 25.40 1.12
CA ALA A 429 -31.48 25.00 1.82
C ALA A 429 -31.16 24.39 3.18
N PHE A 430 -31.99 24.67 4.16
CA PHE A 430 -31.81 24.30 5.56
C PHE A 430 -33.12 23.75 6.13
N ARG A 431 -33.01 22.75 7.04
CA ARG A 431 -34.09 22.38 7.95
C ARG A 431 -33.79 23.00 9.32
N ILE A 432 -34.63 23.93 9.76
CA ILE A 432 -34.39 24.73 10.98
C ILE A 432 -35.27 24.29 12.16
N GLY A 433 -36.31 23.52 11.91
CA GLY A 433 -37.26 23.00 12.91
C GLY A 433 -37.88 21.68 12.49
N GLY A 434 -38.95 21.27 13.13
CA GLY A 434 -39.67 20.03 12.81
C GLY A 434 -40.12 19.97 11.34
N ASP A 435 -40.99 20.90 10.96
CA ASP A 435 -41.59 21.13 9.63
C ASP A 435 -41.15 22.47 9.02
N GLU A 436 -40.22 23.17 9.71
CA GLU A 436 -39.71 24.48 9.30
C GLU A 436 -38.39 24.35 8.49
N PHE A 437 -38.33 25.10 7.38
CA PHE A 437 -37.18 25.16 6.49
C PHE A 437 -36.79 26.60 6.21
N ALA A 438 -35.56 26.80 5.76
CA ALA A 438 -35.09 28.11 5.31
C ALA A 438 -34.29 27.96 4.02
N LEU A 439 -34.28 29.03 3.19
CA LEU A 439 -33.45 29.15 2.00
C LEU A 439 -32.66 30.45 2.06
N LEU A 440 -31.38 30.38 1.75
CA LEU A 440 -30.54 31.56 1.50
C LEU A 440 -30.28 31.64 -0.02
N LEU A 441 -30.76 32.72 -0.64
CA LEU A 441 -30.62 32.98 -2.07
C LEU A 441 -29.54 34.04 -2.29
N ALA A 442 -28.40 33.62 -2.77
CA ALA A 442 -27.24 34.50 -3.00
C ALA A 442 -27.55 35.53 -4.11
N GLU A 443 -27.27 36.79 -3.85
CA GLU A 443 -27.43 37.89 -4.85
C GLU A 443 -28.83 37.90 -5.51
N ALA A 444 -29.87 37.61 -4.73
CA ALA A 444 -31.24 37.50 -5.21
C ALA A 444 -32.07 38.73 -4.83
N SER A 445 -32.87 39.23 -5.81
CA SER A 445 -33.95 40.20 -5.63
C SER A 445 -35.21 39.51 -5.13
N ASP A 446 -36.21 40.32 -4.72
CA ASP A 446 -37.53 39.80 -4.30
C ASP A 446 -38.24 39.08 -5.48
N ASP A 447 -38.08 39.53 -6.74
CA ASP A 447 -38.63 38.87 -7.90
C ASP A 447 -37.99 37.47 -8.12
N GLU A 448 -36.67 37.36 -7.98
CA GLU A 448 -35.99 36.05 -8.04
C GLU A 448 -36.40 35.13 -6.90
N ALA A 449 -36.59 35.66 -5.70
CA ALA A 449 -37.11 34.88 -4.56
C ALA A 449 -38.53 34.39 -4.85
N ARG A 450 -39.38 35.19 -5.48
CA ARG A 450 -40.74 34.83 -5.93
C ARG A 450 -40.68 33.68 -6.93
N GLU A 451 -39.77 33.74 -7.92
CA GLU A 451 -39.58 32.67 -8.89
C GLU A 451 -39.17 31.35 -8.26
N VAL A 452 -38.29 31.41 -7.24
CA VAL A 452 -37.87 30.19 -6.48
C VAL A 452 -39.08 29.58 -5.79
N VAL A 453 -39.88 30.40 -5.06
CA VAL A 453 -41.10 29.90 -4.38
C VAL A 453 -42.09 29.32 -5.38
N GLN A 454 -42.28 29.94 -6.55
CA GLN A 454 -43.18 29.43 -7.57
C GLN A 454 -42.69 28.06 -8.08
N ARG A 455 -41.37 27.91 -8.39
CA ARG A 455 -40.81 26.62 -8.79
C ARG A 455 -40.99 25.52 -7.76
N VAL A 456 -40.80 25.85 -6.48
CA VAL A 456 -41.07 24.92 -5.37
C VAL A 456 -42.51 24.53 -5.34
N THR A 457 -43.44 25.50 -5.36
CA THR A 457 -44.88 25.28 -5.27
C THR A 457 -45.40 24.43 -6.41
N ASP A 458 -44.95 24.68 -7.65
CA ASP A 458 -45.34 23.94 -8.85
C ASP A 458 -44.93 22.45 -8.82
N GLN A 459 -43.89 22.12 -8.06
CA GLN A 459 -43.35 20.78 -7.92
C GLN A 459 -43.84 20.03 -6.68
N LEU A 460 -44.59 20.72 -5.78
CA LEU A 460 -45.14 20.07 -4.59
C LEU A 460 -46.25 19.08 -4.96
N VAL A 461 -46.14 17.87 -4.43
CA VAL A 461 -47.13 16.82 -4.62
C VAL A 461 -47.62 16.31 -3.25
N GLY A 462 -48.88 16.40 -3.00
CA GLY A 462 -49.56 15.83 -1.81
C GLY A 462 -49.35 16.63 -0.51
N VAL A 463 -48.57 17.68 -0.52
CA VAL A 463 -48.40 18.60 0.63
C VAL A 463 -48.45 20.06 0.14
N ARG A 464 -48.79 20.96 1.04
CA ARG A 464 -48.73 22.41 0.83
C ARG A 464 -47.68 23.01 1.75
N ALA A 465 -47.17 24.16 1.37
CA ALA A 465 -46.21 24.92 2.19
C ALA A 465 -46.50 26.42 2.08
N SER A 466 -46.23 27.13 3.16
CA SER A 466 -46.30 28.59 3.21
C SER A 466 -44.87 29.17 3.31
N PHE A 467 -44.71 30.36 2.73
CA PHE A 467 -43.38 31.00 2.55
C PHE A 467 -43.45 32.47 3.02
N GLY A 468 -42.45 32.90 3.81
CA GLY A 468 -42.19 34.28 4.20
C GLY A 468 -40.82 34.72 3.64
N VAL A 469 -40.75 35.87 3.02
CA VAL A 469 -39.56 36.34 2.32
C VAL A 469 -39.10 37.69 2.90
N ALA A 470 -37.79 37.79 3.20
CA ALA A 470 -37.13 39.04 3.57
C ALA A 470 -35.78 39.16 2.85
N SER A 471 -35.33 40.37 2.55
CA SER A 471 -34.06 40.63 1.88
C SER A 471 -33.12 41.51 2.73
N CYS A 472 -31.83 41.27 2.59
CA CYS A 472 -30.78 42.07 3.19
C CYS A 472 -29.99 42.75 2.06
N PRO A 473 -29.69 44.08 2.19
CA PRO A 473 -29.89 44.96 3.34
C PRO A 473 -31.24 45.71 3.34
N ASP A 474 -32.15 45.44 2.40
CA ASP A 474 -33.34 46.28 2.17
C ASP A 474 -34.34 46.23 3.32
N HIS A 475 -34.63 45.05 3.87
CA HIS A 475 -35.56 44.87 4.97
C HIS A 475 -34.86 44.91 6.36
N ALA A 476 -33.62 44.36 6.43
CA ALA A 476 -32.83 44.38 7.67
C ALA A 476 -31.32 44.30 7.39
N ARG A 477 -30.52 44.74 8.38
CA ARG A 477 -29.05 44.73 8.34
C ARG A 477 -28.40 43.88 9.43
N ASP A 478 -29.20 43.13 10.16
CA ASP A 478 -28.75 42.17 11.17
C ASP A 478 -29.54 40.86 11.04
N THR A 479 -28.93 39.77 11.47
CA THR A 479 -29.48 38.42 11.31
C THR A 479 -30.79 38.23 12.10
N GLN A 480 -30.88 38.75 13.29
CA GLN A 480 -32.03 38.54 14.17
C GLN A 480 -33.28 39.25 13.63
N THR A 481 -33.14 40.53 13.21
CA THR A 481 -34.22 41.31 12.62
C THR A 481 -34.67 40.68 11.29
N LEU A 482 -33.70 40.28 10.42
CA LEU A 482 -34.01 39.70 9.14
C LEU A 482 -34.82 38.40 9.28
N PHE A 483 -34.38 37.47 10.15
CA PHE A 483 -35.09 36.22 10.42
C PHE A 483 -36.49 36.50 11.00
N ARG A 484 -36.61 37.38 11.99
CA ARG A 484 -37.90 37.75 12.59
C ARG A 484 -38.87 38.31 11.55
N LEU A 485 -38.40 39.12 10.62
CA LEU A 485 -39.27 39.71 9.59
C LEU A 485 -39.74 38.62 8.59
N ALA A 486 -38.85 37.71 8.15
CA ALA A 486 -39.24 36.58 7.32
C ALA A 486 -40.25 35.65 7.99
N ASP A 487 -40.07 35.39 9.30
CA ASP A 487 -40.98 34.58 10.11
C ASP A 487 -42.35 35.23 10.25
N MET A 488 -42.39 36.57 10.49
CA MET A 488 -43.65 37.32 10.53
C MET A 488 -44.37 37.25 9.16
N ALA A 489 -43.67 37.37 8.05
CA ALA A 489 -44.23 37.24 6.72
C ALA A 489 -44.77 35.82 6.50
N LEU A 490 -44.08 34.78 6.94
CA LEU A 490 -44.57 33.39 6.90
C LEU A 490 -45.88 33.21 7.70
N TYR A 491 -45.92 33.77 8.91
CA TYR A 491 -47.14 33.74 9.73
C TYR A 491 -48.34 34.44 9.05
N GLU A 492 -48.09 35.58 8.40
CA GLU A 492 -49.12 36.27 7.61
C GLU A 492 -49.58 35.45 6.39
N ALA A 493 -48.63 34.79 5.66
CA ALA A 493 -48.97 33.90 4.55
C ALA A 493 -49.91 32.77 4.98
N LYS A 494 -49.61 32.13 6.12
CA LYS A 494 -50.49 31.09 6.71
C LYS A 494 -51.85 31.61 7.10
N ARG A 495 -51.89 32.72 7.81
CA ARG A 495 -53.14 33.30 8.30
C ARG A 495 -54.10 33.74 7.17
N ASN A 496 -53.52 34.31 6.10
CA ASN A 496 -54.30 34.81 4.96
C ASN A 496 -54.56 33.77 3.90
N GLY A 497 -53.97 32.56 4.00
CA GLY A 497 -54.08 31.48 3.00
C GLY A 497 -53.44 31.83 1.68
N THR A 498 -52.50 32.79 1.65
CA THR A 498 -51.86 33.24 0.41
C THR A 498 -50.73 32.36 -0.08
N GLY A 499 -50.20 31.49 0.81
CA GLY A 499 -49.05 30.61 0.55
C GLY A 499 -47.70 31.33 0.43
N LEU A 500 -47.70 32.64 0.15
CA LEU A 500 -46.49 33.44 0.00
C LEU A 500 -46.73 34.86 0.47
N GLN A 501 -45.83 35.40 1.29
CA GLN A 501 -45.83 36.79 1.73
C GLN A 501 -44.42 37.36 1.76
N PHE A 502 -44.28 38.59 1.29
CA PHE A 502 -43.06 39.37 1.39
C PHE A 502 -43.19 40.34 2.56
N VAL A 503 -42.06 40.73 3.15
CA VAL A 503 -41.98 41.85 4.09
C VAL A 503 -42.36 43.11 3.35
N ALA A 504 -43.22 43.92 3.93
CA ALA A 504 -43.69 45.19 3.34
C ALA A 504 -42.73 46.37 3.60
#